data_e1ddc0900ab09432757d7713041ea69a
#
_entry.id   e1ddc0900ab09432757d7713041ea69a
#
_cell.length_a   1.000
_cell.length_b   1.000
_cell.length_c   1.000
_cell.angle_alpha   90.00
_cell.angle_beta   90.00
_cell.angle_gamma   90.00
#
_symmetry.space_group_name_H-M   'P 1'
#
loop_
_entity.id
_entity.type
_entity.pdbx_description
1 polymer ?
#
loop_
_entity_poly.entity_id
_entity_poly.type
_entity_poly.pdbx_seq_one_letter_code
_entity_poly.pdbx_strand_id
1 'polypeptide(L)'
;MQIRDFMNREIVSVMTTGTLGEAANVLVEKNIGLLPVTDDAHKLVGVIGLSEILALRLPAVVDLIDDLDFVPDFGALEEVCISPEMRARQISSFMREPISIQENTGLLRAYTMMLQHRLHEMPVVKPDGTLVGTTSRVDIGTAFLVKGERDPLSLPQKA
;
A
#
# COMPACT_ATOMS: atom_id res chain seq x y z
N MET A 1 14.33 -6.73 16.33
CA MET A 1 12.92 -6.49 15.95
C MET A 1 12.78 -6.76 14.46
N GLN A 2 11.87 -7.63 14.09
CA GLN A 2 11.60 -8.02 12.70
C GLN A 2 10.16 -7.65 12.33
N ILE A 3 9.89 -7.50 11.04
CA ILE A 3 8.56 -7.13 10.52
C ILE A 3 7.49 -8.09 11.01
N ARG A 4 7.76 -9.41 11.01
CA ARG A 4 6.80 -10.44 11.46
C ARG A 4 6.24 -10.23 12.87
N ASP A 5 6.93 -9.46 13.71
CA ASP A 5 6.51 -9.22 15.11
C ASP A 5 5.47 -8.07 15.21
N PHE A 6 5.32 -7.26 14.15
CA PHE A 6 4.54 -6.02 14.17
C PHE A 6 3.64 -5.82 12.94
N MET A 7 3.76 -6.66 11.90
CA MET A 7 2.94 -6.57 10.70
C MET A 7 1.47 -6.90 10.96
N ASN A 8 0.60 -6.39 10.12
CA ASN A 8 -0.77 -6.85 10.05
C ASN A 8 -0.82 -8.21 9.35
N ARG A 9 -1.36 -9.22 10.04
CA ARG A 9 -1.49 -10.59 9.53
C ARG A 9 -2.84 -10.87 8.87
N GLU A 10 -3.77 -9.92 8.92
CA GLU A 10 -4.99 -10.04 8.15
C GLU A 10 -4.64 -9.89 6.67
N ILE A 11 -4.74 -11.00 5.93
CA ILE A 11 -4.44 -11.00 4.50
C ILE A 11 -5.69 -10.54 3.74
N VAL A 12 -5.61 -9.33 3.22
CA VAL A 12 -6.59 -8.79 2.28
C VAL A 12 -5.90 -8.70 0.93
N SER A 13 -6.37 -9.46 -0.06
CA SER A 13 -5.80 -9.52 -1.40
C SER A 13 -6.87 -9.84 -2.44
N VAL A 14 -6.53 -9.65 -3.70
CA VAL A 14 -7.33 -10.10 -4.84
C VAL A 14 -6.49 -10.99 -5.74
N MET A 15 -7.14 -11.86 -6.51
CA MET A 15 -6.46 -12.71 -7.47
C MET A 15 -6.23 -11.97 -8.80
N THR A 16 -5.19 -12.35 -9.54
CA THR A 16 -4.89 -11.83 -10.89
C THR A 16 -6.05 -11.98 -11.86
N THR A 17 -6.89 -12.99 -11.67
CA THR A 17 -8.10 -13.26 -12.47
C THR A 17 -9.28 -12.39 -12.09
N GLY A 18 -9.20 -11.67 -10.99
CA GLY A 18 -10.22 -10.73 -10.52
C GLY A 18 -10.34 -9.49 -11.40
N THR A 19 -11.38 -8.71 -11.15
CA THR A 19 -11.70 -7.50 -11.90
C THR A 19 -11.33 -6.23 -11.15
N LEU A 20 -11.19 -5.14 -11.87
CA LEU A 20 -10.98 -3.81 -11.27
C LEU A 20 -12.13 -3.44 -10.33
N GLY A 21 -13.36 -3.84 -10.64
CA GLY A 21 -14.52 -3.60 -9.78
C GLY A 21 -14.44 -4.33 -8.45
N GLU A 22 -13.96 -5.58 -8.44
CA GLU A 22 -13.73 -6.35 -7.22
C GLU A 22 -12.65 -5.67 -6.35
N ALA A 23 -11.52 -5.27 -6.96
CA ALA A 23 -10.47 -4.55 -6.26
C ALA A 23 -10.97 -3.24 -5.64
N ALA A 24 -11.71 -2.45 -6.41
CA ALA A 24 -12.29 -1.19 -5.94
C ALA A 24 -13.24 -1.41 -4.74
N ASN A 25 -14.08 -2.43 -4.80
CA ASN A 25 -14.97 -2.77 -3.68
C ASN A 25 -14.20 -3.14 -2.43
N VAL A 26 -13.16 -3.98 -2.54
CA VAL A 26 -12.34 -4.38 -1.39
C VAL A 26 -11.61 -3.18 -0.79
N LEU A 27 -11.02 -2.29 -1.61
CA LEU A 27 -10.38 -1.07 -1.12
C LEU A 27 -11.34 -0.19 -0.31
N VAL A 28 -12.59 -0.04 -0.79
CA VAL A 28 -13.62 0.76 -0.10
C VAL A 28 -14.10 0.07 1.16
N GLU A 29 -14.49 -1.22 1.10
CA GLU A 29 -15.04 -1.98 2.23
C GLU A 29 -14.04 -2.12 3.38
N LYS A 30 -12.77 -2.32 3.06
CA LYS A 30 -11.68 -2.46 4.04
C LYS A 30 -11.04 -1.13 4.44
N ASN A 31 -11.38 -0.05 3.77
CA ASN A 31 -10.79 1.28 3.96
C ASN A 31 -9.25 1.25 3.92
N ILE A 32 -8.71 0.60 2.89
CA ILE A 32 -7.26 0.46 2.65
C ILE A 32 -6.84 1.17 1.38
N GLY A 33 -5.59 1.64 1.34
CA GLY A 33 -5.04 2.37 0.19
C GLY A 33 -4.30 1.50 -0.81
N LEU A 34 -3.90 0.28 -0.39
CA LEU A 34 -3.12 -0.65 -1.19
C LEU A 34 -3.69 -2.06 -1.06
N LEU A 35 -3.83 -2.75 -2.20
CA LEU A 35 -4.35 -4.10 -2.28
C LEU A 35 -3.33 -5.00 -2.99
N PRO A 36 -2.73 -5.98 -2.29
CA PRO A 36 -1.90 -7.00 -2.90
C PRO A 36 -2.69 -7.86 -3.90
N VAL A 37 -2.05 -8.19 -5.00
CA VAL A 37 -2.57 -9.09 -6.03
C VAL A 37 -1.77 -10.38 -6.00
N THR A 38 -2.46 -11.51 -5.88
CA THR A 38 -1.83 -12.83 -5.80
C THR A 38 -2.25 -13.73 -6.94
N ASP A 39 -1.43 -14.74 -7.21
CA ASP A 39 -1.81 -15.87 -8.05
C ASP A 39 -2.57 -16.94 -7.25
N ASP A 40 -2.93 -18.04 -7.90
CA ASP A 40 -3.61 -19.19 -7.31
C ASP A 40 -2.77 -19.95 -6.27
N ALA A 41 -1.45 -19.78 -6.28
CA ALA A 41 -0.53 -20.30 -5.27
C ALA A 41 -0.29 -19.33 -4.10
N HIS A 42 -1.09 -18.24 -3.99
CA HIS A 42 -0.94 -17.17 -2.98
C HIS A 42 0.40 -16.42 -3.05
N LYS A 43 1.08 -16.47 -4.19
CA LYS A 43 2.29 -15.68 -4.42
C LYS A 43 1.91 -14.25 -4.77
N LEU A 44 2.64 -13.30 -4.22
CA LEU A 44 2.49 -11.89 -4.55
C LEU A 44 3.00 -11.65 -5.98
N VAL A 45 2.14 -11.18 -6.87
CA VAL A 45 2.46 -10.93 -8.28
C VAL A 45 2.26 -9.48 -8.69
N GLY A 46 1.55 -8.70 -7.89
CA GLY A 46 1.30 -7.29 -8.15
C GLY A 46 0.71 -6.57 -6.96
N VAL A 47 0.51 -5.29 -7.13
CA VAL A 47 -0.28 -4.44 -6.21
C VAL A 47 -1.14 -3.49 -7.02
N ILE A 48 -2.29 -3.14 -6.47
CA ILE A 48 -3.14 -2.08 -6.99
C ILE A 48 -3.59 -1.20 -5.82
N GLY A 49 -3.59 0.10 -6.01
CA GLY A 49 -3.99 1.05 -4.99
C GLY A 49 -5.01 2.05 -5.51
N LEU A 50 -5.48 2.91 -4.62
CA LEU A 50 -6.37 4.01 -4.98
C LEU A 50 -5.74 4.94 -6.02
N SER A 51 -4.43 5.17 -5.95
CA SER A 51 -3.71 6.01 -6.91
C SER A 51 -3.82 5.48 -8.34
N GLU A 52 -3.65 4.17 -8.55
CA GLU A 52 -3.79 3.56 -9.86
C GLU A 52 -5.22 3.68 -10.41
N ILE A 53 -6.20 3.51 -9.52
CA ILE A 53 -7.63 3.62 -9.89
C ILE A 53 -8.00 5.06 -10.20
N LEU A 54 -7.58 6.01 -9.37
CA LEU A 54 -7.87 7.44 -9.56
C LEU A 54 -7.17 7.98 -10.82
N ALA A 55 -5.94 7.56 -11.10
CA ALA A 55 -5.20 7.96 -12.31
C ALA A 55 -5.94 7.61 -13.62
N LEU A 56 -6.84 6.63 -13.60
CA LEU A 56 -7.67 6.30 -14.77
C LEU A 56 -8.69 7.40 -15.12
N ARG A 57 -8.96 8.30 -14.19
CA ARG A 57 -10.03 9.30 -14.30
C ARG A 57 -9.54 10.73 -14.09
N LEU A 58 -8.46 10.91 -13.35
CA LEU A 58 -7.88 12.24 -13.17
C LEU A 58 -7.11 12.65 -14.41
N PRO A 59 -7.23 13.91 -14.85
CA PRO A 59 -6.38 14.44 -15.91
C PRO A 59 -4.92 14.35 -15.51
N ALA A 60 -4.04 13.96 -16.45
CA ALA A 60 -2.59 13.84 -16.20
C ALA A 60 -1.96 15.17 -15.70
N VAL A 61 -2.62 16.28 -15.91
CA VAL A 61 -2.20 17.60 -15.41
C VAL A 61 -2.20 17.71 -13.89
N VAL A 62 -3.03 16.92 -13.19
CA VAL A 62 -3.10 16.93 -11.71
C VAL A 62 -1.78 16.46 -11.09
N ASP A 63 -1.07 15.53 -11.74
CA ASP A 63 0.24 15.04 -11.28
C ASP A 63 1.37 16.09 -11.46
N LEU A 64 1.13 17.16 -12.23
CA LEU A 64 2.10 18.21 -12.53
C LEU A 64 1.87 19.49 -11.70
N ILE A 65 0.82 19.53 -10.89
CA ILE A 65 0.48 20.71 -10.09
C ILE A 65 1.15 20.60 -8.72
N ASP A 66 2.23 21.36 -8.54
CA ASP A 66 2.93 21.48 -7.25
C ASP A 66 2.22 22.43 -6.27
N ASP A 67 1.29 23.25 -6.76
CA ASP A 67 0.57 24.27 -5.97
C ASP A 67 -0.93 23.98 -5.94
N LEU A 68 -1.40 23.53 -4.78
CA LEU A 68 -2.82 23.17 -4.55
C LEU A 68 -3.77 24.37 -4.64
N ASP A 69 -3.28 25.58 -4.41
CA ASP A 69 -4.12 26.81 -4.49
C ASP A 69 -4.54 27.13 -5.93
N PHE A 70 -3.88 26.50 -6.91
CA PHE A 70 -4.18 26.66 -8.34
C PHE A 70 -5.15 25.61 -8.89
N VAL A 71 -5.55 24.61 -8.07
CA VAL A 71 -6.52 23.61 -8.50
C VAL A 71 -7.93 24.17 -8.29
N PRO A 72 -8.65 24.57 -9.34
CA PRO A 72 -10.04 24.97 -9.19
C PRO A 72 -10.88 23.77 -8.75
N ASP A 73 -11.90 24.03 -7.92
CA ASP A 73 -12.92 23.04 -7.61
C ASP A 73 -13.63 22.60 -8.89
N PHE A 74 -13.21 21.48 -9.44
CA PHE A 74 -13.84 20.86 -10.60
C PHE A 74 -15.03 20.02 -10.13
N GLY A 75 -16.12 20.61 -9.73
CA GLY A 75 -17.31 19.90 -9.27
C GLY A 75 -17.80 18.80 -10.23
N ALA A 76 -17.52 18.95 -11.53
CA ALA A 76 -17.81 17.91 -12.52
C ALA A 76 -16.87 16.67 -12.42
N LEU A 77 -15.73 16.77 -11.76
CA LEU A 77 -14.80 15.64 -11.55
C LEU A 77 -15.12 14.86 -10.28
N GLU A 78 -15.83 15.44 -9.33
CA GLU A 78 -16.20 14.76 -8.07
C GLU A 78 -17.25 13.66 -8.29
N GLU A 79 -18.02 13.71 -9.39
CA GLU A 79 -19.00 12.67 -9.76
C GLU A 79 -18.42 11.54 -10.63
N VAL A 80 -17.08 11.48 -10.78
CA VAL A 80 -16.46 10.57 -11.72
C VAL A 80 -16.37 9.14 -11.14
N CYS A 81 -17.35 8.33 -11.48
CA CYS A 81 -17.35 6.89 -11.21
C CYS A 81 -16.59 6.11 -12.28
N ILE A 82 -15.97 4.99 -11.89
CA ILE A 82 -15.39 4.04 -12.84
C ILE A 82 -16.55 3.42 -13.65
N SER A 83 -16.45 3.47 -14.99
CA SER A 83 -17.51 2.94 -15.85
C SER A 83 -17.70 1.43 -15.68
N PRO A 84 -18.90 0.88 -15.94
CA PRO A 84 -19.15 -0.56 -15.86
C PRO A 84 -18.20 -1.38 -16.72
N GLU A 85 -17.84 -0.90 -17.91
CA GLU A 85 -16.90 -1.58 -18.82
C GLU A 85 -15.51 -1.64 -18.21
N MET A 86 -15.05 -0.55 -17.57
CA MET A 86 -13.75 -0.51 -16.90
C MET A 86 -13.75 -1.38 -15.66
N ARG A 87 -14.83 -1.40 -14.90
CA ARG A 87 -14.96 -2.29 -13.72
C ARG A 87 -14.89 -3.78 -14.10
N ALA A 88 -15.33 -4.15 -15.29
CA ALA A 88 -15.30 -5.54 -15.79
C ALA A 88 -13.92 -5.99 -16.30
N ARG A 89 -12.96 -5.07 -16.48
CA ARG A 89 -11.61 -5.41 -16.95
C ARG A 89 -10.80 -6.12 -15.87
N GLN A 90 -9.94 -7.04 -16.33
CA GLN A 90 -9.06 -7.78 -15.43
C GLN A 90 -8.04 -6.86 -14.74
N ILE A 91 -7.80 -7.12 -13.47
CA ILE A 91 -6.91 -6.37 -12.61
C ILE A 91 -5.46 -6.38 -13.10
N SER A 92 -5.05 -7.45 -13.79
CA SER A 92 -3.71 -7.59 -14.37
C SER A 92 -3.33 -6.47 -15.34
N SER A 93 -4.32 -5.78 -15.91
CA SER A 93 -4.09 -4.63 -16.80
C SER A 93 -3.79 -3.33 -16.06
N PHE A 94 -3.99 -3.28 -14.74
CA PHE A 94 -3.90 -2.06 -13.92
C PHE A 94 -2.92 -2.19 -12.77
N MET A 95 -2.59 -3.41 -12.34
CA MET A 95 -1.64 -3.65 -11.27
C MET A 95 -0.24 -3.22 -11.69
N ARG A 96 0.54 -2.77 -10.71
CA ARG A 96 1.97 -2.50 -10.86
C ARG A 96 2.81 -3.56 -10.17
N GLU A 97 4.10 -3.61 -10.50
CA GLU A 97 5.04 -4.48 -9.81
C GLU A 97 5.06 -4.19 -8.30
N PRO A 98 5.04 -5.23 -7.46
CA PRO A 98 5.00 -5.05 -6.03
C PRO A 98 6.38 -4.71 -5.48
N ILE A 99 6.46 -3.66 -4.66
CA ILE A 99 7.58 -3.47 -3.75
C ILE A 99 7.17 -4.13 -2.44
N SER A 100 7.82 -5.23 -2.10
CA SER A 100 7.52 -6.04 -0.93
C SER A 100 8.72 -6.23 -0.03
N ILE A 101 8.49 -6.71 1.18
CA ILE A 101 9.53 -7.00 2.15
C ILE A 101 9.36 -8.39 2.74
N GLN A 102 10.47 -9.05 3.08
CA GLN A 102 10.41 -10.34 3.75
C GLN A 102 10.07 -10.19 5.23
N GLU A 103 9.27 -11.11 5.76
CA GLU A 103 8.79 -11.10 7.15
C GLU A 103 9.91 -11.05 8.21
N ASN A 104 11.10 -11.58 7.88
CA ASN A 104 12.27 -11.59 8.76
C ASN A 104 13.16 -10.33 8.65
N THR A 105 12.76 -9.35 7.85
CA THR A 105 13.52 -8.09 7.69
C THR A 105 13.42 -7.24 8.96
N GLY A 106 14.51 -6.54 9.29
CA GLY A 106 14.53 -5.58 10.41
C GLY A 106 13.69 -4.34 10.14
N LEU A 107 13.05 -3.80 11.19
CA LEU A 107 12.13 -2.66 11.10
C LEU A 107 12.76 -1.41 10.47
N LEU A 108 14.02 -1.09 10.83
CA LEU A 108 14.69 0.09 10.29
C LEU A 108 14.89 0.00 8.78
N ARG A 109 15.26 -1.20 8.29
CA ARG A 109 15.41 -1.44 6.85
C ARG A 109 14.07 -1.29 6.12
N ALA A 110 13.00 -1.84 6.69
CA ALA A 110 11.65 -1.70 6.15
C ALA A 110 11.22 -0.24 6.05
N TYR A 111 11.43 0.52 7.13
CA TYR A 111 11.12 1.94 7.16
C TYR A 111 11.90 2.73 6.11
N THR A 112 13.20 2.45 5.98
CA THR A 112 14.05 3.09 4.95
C THR A 112 13.53 2.79 3.54
N MET A 113 13.14 1.55 3.26
CA MET A 113 12.54 1.18 1.96
C MET A 113 11.25 1.96 1.69
N MET A 114 10.38 2.08 2.69
CA MET A 114 9.15 2.89 2.56
C MET A 114 9.43 4.35 2.24
N LEU A 115 10.46 4.94 2.87
CA LEU A 115 10.86 6.33 2.61
C LEU A 115 11.43 6.48 1.19
N GLN A 116 12.35 5.61 0.78
CA GLN A 116 12.98 5.65 -0.54
C GLN A 116 11.98 5.53 -1.68
N HIS A 117 10.99 4.66 -1.51
CA HIS A 117 9.95 4.41 -2.52
C HIS A 117 8.67 5.23 -2.32
N ARG A 118 8.65 6.14 -1.34
CA ARG A 118 7.49 6.98 -0.99
C ARG A 118 6.23 6.17 -0.69
N LEU A 119 6.41 4.99 -0.08
CA LEU A 119 5.31 4.09 0.27
C LEU A 119 4.84 4.34 1.71
N HIS A 120 3.55 4.25 1.94
CA HIS A 120 2.94 4.27 3.27
C HIS A 120 2.72 2.87 3.83
N GLU A 121 2.57 1.90 2.95
CA GLU A 121 2.29 0.50 3.23
C GLU A 121 3.00 -0.40 2.22
N MET A 122 3.40 -1.60 2.64
CA MET A 122 4.04 -2.62 1.80
C MET A 122 3.50 -4.01 2.11
N PRO A 123 3.33 -4.86 1.08
CA PRO A 123 3.12 -6.30 1.28
C PRO A 123 4.32 -6.95 1.96
N VAL A 124 4.02 -7.91 2.83
CA VAL A 124 5.02 -8.76 3.51
C VAL A 124 4.93 -10.17 2.96
N VAL A 125 6.08 -10.73 2.57
CA VAL A 125 6.17 -12.04 1.95
C VAL A 125 7.13 -12.95 2.68
N LYS A 126 6.95 -14.26 2.51
CA LYS A 126 7.96 -15.27 2.84
C LYS A 126 9.08 -15.26 1.80
N PRO A 127 10.24 -15.93 2.08
CA PRO A 127 11.31 -16.05 1.09
C PRO A 127 10.88 -16.68 -0.24
N ASP A 128 9.85 -17.49 -0.24
CA ASP A 128 9.28 -18.13 -1.43
C ASP A 128 8.27 -17.24 -2.20
N GLY A 129 8.06 -16.01 -1.74
CA GLY A 129 7.14 -15.03 -2.36
C GLY A 129 5.68 -15.13 -1.91
N THR A 130 5.35 -16.05 -0.99
CA THR A 130 3.98 -16.17 -0.46
C THR A 130 3.62 -14.94 0.38
N LEU A 131 2.47 -14.33 0.09
CA LEU A 131 1.94 -13.21 0.86
C LEU A 131 1.56 -13.67 2.28
N VAL A 132 2.01 -12.94 3.31
CA VAL A 132 1.73 -13.26 4.71
C VAL A 132 1.13 -12.10 5.51
N GLY A 133 0.98 -10.95 4.89
CA GLY A 133 0.38 -9.76 5.49
C GLY A 133 0.84 -8.48 4.83
N THR A 134 0.62 -7.38 5.53
CA THR A 134 1.10 -6.04 5.15
C THR A 134 1.77 -5.37 6.34
N THR A 135 2.57 -4.35 6.08
CA THR A 135 3.13 -3.48 7.10
C THR A 135 3.09 -2.03 6.66
N SER A 136 2.83 -1.14 7.58
CA SER A 136 2.73 0.30 7.34
C SER A 136 3.80 1.08 8.10
N ARG A 137 3.97 2.35 7.74
CA ARG A 137 4.81 3.28 8.54
C ARG A 137 4.29 3.42 9.97
N VAL A 138 2.98 3.29 10.16
CA VAL A 138 2.34 3.36 11.49
C VAL A 138 2.73 2.16 12.33
N ASP A 139 2.68 0.94 11.76
CA ASP A 139 3.08 -0.30 12.46
C ASP A 139 4.52 -0.23 12.92
N ILE A 140 5.42 0.21 12.05
CA ILE A 140 6.85 0.36 12.35
C ILE A 140 7.07 1.47 13.39
N GLY A 141 6.42 2.62 13.22
CA GLY A 141 6.52 3.74 14.16
C GLY A 141 6.04 3.35 15.56
N THR A 142 4.90 2.67 15.65
CA THR A 142 4.35 2.15 16.91
C THR A 142 5.31 1.17 17.57
N ALA A 143 5.94 0.27 16.79
CA ALA A 143 6.92 -0.68 17.31
C ALA A 143 8.12 0.02 17.96
N PHE A 144 8.62 1.10 17.36
CA PHE A 144 9.70 1.89 17.93
C PHE A 144 9.27 2.60 19.22
N LEU A 145 8.09 3.20 19.25
CA LEU A 145 7.58 3.92 20.41
C LEU A 145 7.34 2.99 21.59
N VAL A 146 6.67 1.85 21.39
CA VAL A 146 6.35 0.89 22.45
C VAL A 146 7.60 0.26 23.08
N LYS A 147 8.66 0.02 22.29
CA LYS A 147 9.92 -0.54 22.82
C LYS A 147 10.88 0.52 23.36
N GLY A 148 10.80 1.76 22.85
CA GLY A 148 11.57 2.89 23.38
C GLY A 148 11.25 3.19 24.85
N GLU A 149 10.03 2.92 25.28
CA GLU A 149 9.63 3.07 26.69
C GLU A 149 10.21 1.99 27.62
N ARG A 150 10.66 0.85 27.07
CA ARG A 150 11.24 -0.26 27.85
C ARG A 150 12.75 -0.16 28.05
N ASP A 151 13.41 0.78 27.40
CA ASP A 151 14.85 1.04 27.54
C ASP A 151 15.13 2.54 27.64
N PRO A 152 14.96 3.13 28.85
CA PRO A 152 15.10 4.58 29.06
C PRO A 152 16.55 5.10 28.95
N LEU A 153 17.54 4.25 28.62
CA LEU A 153 18.96 4.59 28.66
C LEU A 153 19.59 4.89 27.29
N SER A 154 18.83 4.91 26.19
CA SER A 154 19.42 5.03 24.84
C SER A 154 19.26 6.39 24.15
N LEU A 155 18.78 7.42 24.82
CA LEU A 155 18.81 8.77 24.25
C LEU A 155 20.12 9.46 24.62
N PRO A 156 20.92 9.93 23.65
CA PRO A 156 22.08 10.76 23.95
C PRO A 156 21.60 12.06 24.62
N GLN A 157 22.02 12.29 25.87
CA GLN A 157 21.83 13.56 26.53
C GLN A 157 22.52 14.64 25.68
N LYS A 158 21.73 15.53 25.09
CA LYS A 158 22.29 16.74 24.50
C LYS A 158 22.91 17.56 25.60
N ALA A 159 24.21 17.67 25.50
CA ALA A 159 24.97 18.68 26.25
C ALA A 159 24.57 20.09 25.80
#